data_a7255c64eed435514e4d4ee514899f28
#
_entry.id   a7255c64eed435514e4d4ee514899f28
#
_cell.length_a   1.000
_cell.length_b   1.000
_cell.length_c   1.000
_cell.angle_alpha   90.00
_cell.angle_beta   90.00
_cell.angle_gamma   90.00
#
_symmetry.space_group_name_H-M   'P 1'
#
loop_
_entity.id
_entity.type
_entity.pdbx_description
1 polymer ?
#
loop_
_entity_poly.entity_id
_entity_poly.type
_entity_poly.pdbx_seq_one_letter_code
_entity_poly.pdbx_strand_id
1 'polypeptide(L)'
;MSESVILFGVFVVLLLCNVPIAVSLGVPAVLSCLVAGYSPSMLPINAYAATHKFSLLAIPFFIVSGNIMEKAGISEKLINLASACVGHFRSGLALVTVICSCFFAAISGSGPATVAALGTILIPAMAAAGYPISFGAALMAAAGAIGVIIPPSVTFIVYGSISGASVGRMFMAGVIPGIMMGIALAICSMILTKKMDIKLRPRASSHERWVAFKDAIWALLMPVIILGGIYGGIFTPTEAAAVSAVYGLIVGVFIYRKMRFGEFIRCIVDSMAQNGQVLFVMICAALFAWMVAATGMTTTIG
;
A
#
# COMPACT_ATOMS: atom_id res chain seq x y z
N MET A 1 -23.46 32.00 10.39
CA MET A 1 -23.26 30.54 10.38
C MET A 1 -21.94 30.30 11.06
N SER A 2 -21.88 29.39 12.02
CA SER A 2 -20.60 29.10 12.63
C SER A 2 -19.66 28.52 11.55
N GLU A 3 -18.40 28.92 11.60
CA GLU A 3 -17.34 28.48 10.67
C GLU A 3 -17.29 26.96 10.55
N SER A 4 -17.60 26.29 11.65
CA SER A 4 -17.72 24.83 11.77
C SER A 4 -18.82 24.24 10.88
N VAL A 5 -19.97 24.92 10.76
CA VAL A 5 -21.06 24.47 9.87
C VAL A 5 -20.64 24.58 8.41
N ILE A 6 -19.87 25.62 8.06
CA ILE A 6 -19.34 25.75 6.69
C ILE A 6 -18.31 24.64 6.45
N LEU A 7 -17.37 24.41 7.39
CA LEU A 7 -16.33 23.43 7.25
C LEU A 7 -16.88 22.01 7.00
N PHE A 8 -17.78 21.56 7.86
CA PHE A 8 -18.34 20.21 7.74
C PHE A 8 -19.49 20.13 6.73
N GLY A 9 -20.33 21.17 6.62
CA GLY A 9 -21.44 21.18 5.65
C GLY A 9 -20.94 21.13 4.22
N VAL A 10 -19.97 21.98 3.84
CA VAL A 10 -19.37 21.95 2.51
C VAL A 10 -18.63 20.65 2.26
N PHE A 11 -17.89 20.13 3.27
CA PHE A 11 -17.22 18.83 3.15
C PHE A 11 -18.20 17.72 2.81
N VAL A 12 -19.28 17.57 3.56
CA VAL A 12 -20.30 16.53 3.33
C VAL A 12 -20.99 16.70 1.97
N VAL A 13 -21.35 17.93 1.61
CA VAL A 13 -21.97 18.22 0.29
C VAL A 13 -21.04 17.81 -0.86
N LEU A 14 -19.76 18.17 -0.80
CA LEU A 14 -18.79 17.81 -1.83
C LEU A 14 -18.58 16.30 -1.92
N LEU A 15 -18.55 15.59 -0.79
CA LEU A 15 -18.48 14.11 -0.75
C LEU A 15 -19.71 13.48 -1.41
N LEU A 16 -20.92 13.97 -1.10
CA LEU A 16 -22.16 13.46 -1.69
C LEU A 16 -22.24 13.75 -3.20
N CYS A 17 -21.59 14.84 -3.64
CA CYS A 17 -21.43 15.17 -5.06
C CYS A 17 -20.32 14.36 -5.75
N ASN A 18 -19.74 13.37 -5.09
CA ASN A 18 -18.66 12.53 -5.62
C ASN A 18 -17.39 13.31 -6.05
N VAL A 19 -17.13 14.45 -5.39
CA VAL A 19 -15.92 15.24 -5.62
C VAL A 19 -14.71 14.51 -4.99
N PRO A 20 -13.51 14.53 -5.63
CA PRO A 20 -12.31 13.90 -5.06
C PRO A 20 -12.02 14.36 -3.63
N ILE A 21 -11.65 13.40 -2.75
CA ILE A 21 -11.49 13.63 -1.30
C ILE A 21 -10.55 14.79 -0.95
N ALA A 22 -9.47 14.97 -1.73
CA ALA A 22 -8.53 16.08 -1.51
C ALA A 22 -9.23 17.43 -1.67
N VAL A 23 -10.04 17.59 -2.74
CA VAL A 23 -10.80 18.82 -2.99
C VAL A 23 -11.88 19.00 -1.94
N SER A 24 -12.56 17.90 -1.56
CA SER A 24 -13.60 17.91 -0.53
C SER A 24 -13.05 18.31 0.86
N LEU A 25 -11.78 18.08 1.14
CA LEU A 25 -11.11 18.55 2.36
C LEU A 25 -10.53 19.96 2.20
N GLY A 26 -9.92 20.27 1.07
CA GLY A 26 -9.22 21.54 0.84
C GLY A 26 -10.17 22.73 0.68
N VAL A 27 -11.22 22.59 -0.12
CA VAL A 27 -12.15 23.70 -0.38
C VAL A 27 -12.85 24.20 0.88
N PRO A 28 -13.48 23.34 1.72
CA PRO A 28 -14.08 23.83 2.95
C PRO A 28 -13.06 24.44 3.93
N ALA A 29 -11.82 23.92 3.98
CA ALA A 29 -10.77 24.54 4.80
C ALA A 29 -10.44 25.98 4.34
N VAL A 30 -10.33 26.20 3.02
CA VAL A 30 -10.11 27.54 2.46
C VAL A 30 -11.31 28.46 2.74
N LEU A 31 -12.53 27.99 2.47
CA LEU A 31 -13.74 28.79 2.69
C LEU A 31 -13.92 29.14 4.16
N SER A 32 -13.73 28.19 5.08
CA SER A 32 -13.81 28.46 6.52
C SER A 32 -12.74 29.43 6.99
N CYS A 33 -11.51 29.34 6.47
CA CYS A 33 -10.43 30.27 6.77
C CYS A 33 -10.83 31.73 6.40
N LEU A 34 -11.42 31.93 5.22
CA LEU A 34 -11.84 33.24 4.75
C LEU A 34 -13.03 33.79 5.56
N VAL A 35 -14.01 32.95 5.88
CA VAL A 35 -15.21 33.36 6.65
C VAL A 35 -14.85 33.65 8.12
N ALA A 36 -13.93 32.88 8.68
CA ALA A 36 -13.43 33.10 10.05
C ALA A 36 -12.54 34.35 10.19
N GLY A 37 -12.18 35.02 9.08
CA GLY A 37 -11.33 36.20 9.09
C GLY A 37 -9.85 35.90 9.34
N TYR A 38 -9.42 34.64 9.24
CA TYR A 38 -8.00 34.30 9.30
C TYR A 38 -7.26 34.82 8.06
N SER A 39 -6.00 35.19 8.23
CA SER A 39 -5.16 35.60 7.12
C SER A 39 -4.98 34.47 6.09
N PRO A 40 -5.26 34.68 4.80
CA PRO A 40 -5.03 33.69 3.76
C PRO A 40 -3.58 33.17 3.68
N SER A 41 -2.62 33.94 4.19
CA SER A 41 -1.20 33.51 4.28
C SER A 41 -0.99 32.32 5.20
N MET A 42 -1.92 32.02 6.11
CA MET A 42 -1.85 30.84 6.97
C MET A 42 -2.02 29.54 6.18
N LEU A 43 -2.73 29.56 5.06
CA LEU A 43 -2.95 28.37 4.22
C LEU A 43 -1.65 27.82 3.64
N PRO A 44 -0.83 28.59 2.89
CA PRO A 44 0.44 28.08 2.38
C PRO A 44 1.45 27.76 3.48
N ILE A 45 1.45 28.46 4.61
CA ILE A 45 2.33 28.16 5.74
C ILE A 45 2.02 26.77 6.31
N ASN A 46 0.75 26.49 6.60
CA ASN A 46 0.34 25.19 7.13
C ASN A 46 0.52 24.05 6.07
N ALA A 47 0.24 24.32 4.80
CA ALA A 47 0.47 23.39 3.70
C ALA A 47 1.96 23.00 3.59
N TYR A 48 2.86 23.99 3.66
CA TYR A 48 4.30 23.75 3.64
C TYR A 48 4.76 22.98 4.87
N ALA A 49 4.34 23.38 6.06
CA ALA A 49 4.68 22.71 7.32
C ALA A 49 4.24 21.25 7.34
N ALA A 50 3.09 20.93 6.73
CA ALA A 50 2.59 19.57 6.62
C ALA A 50 3.49 18.66 5.77
N THR A 51 4.11 19.21 4.71
CA THR A 51 4.93 18.44 3.76
C THR A 51 6.42 18.50 4.03
N HIS A 52 6.89 19.51 4.75
CA HIS A 52 8.31 19.71 5.06
C HIS A 52 8.77 18.82 6.23
N LYS A 53 8.71 17.50 6.03
CA LYS A 53 9.13 16.49 7.01
C LYS A 53 10.02 15.44 6.36
N PHE A 54 11.20 15.18 6.92
CA PHE A 54 12.18 14.25 6.37
C PHE A 54 11.62 12.82 6.20
N SER A 55 10.78 12.38 7.15
CA SER A 55 10.16 11.06 7.08
C SER A 55 9.29 10.83 5.84
N LEU A 56 8.70 11.89 5.28
CA LEU A 56 7.86 11.80 4.09
C LEU A 56 8.65 11.47 2.81
N LEU A 57 9.96 11.69 2.80
CA LEU A 57 10.82 11.28 1.68
C LEU A 57 10.84 9.75 1.48
N ALA A 58 10.49 8.97 2.51
CA ALA A 58 10.35 7.53 2.37
C ALA A 58 9.21 7.14 1.40
N ILE A 59 8.14 7.96 1.29
CA ILE A 59 6.97 7.64 0.45
C ILE A 59 7.35 7.51 -1.03
N PRO A 60 7.95 8.54 -1.70
CA PRO A 60 8.30 8.43 -3.10
C PRO A 60 9.26 7.26 -3.38
N PHE A 61 10.21 6.99 -2.50
CA PHE A 61 11.15 5.89 -2.69
C PHE A 61 10.47 4.52 -2.57
N PHE A 62 9.57 4.30 -1.60
CA PHE A 62 8.82 3.04 -1.52
C PHE A 62 7.87 2.87 -2.70
N ILE A 63 7.18 3.93 -3.16
CA ILE A 63 6.33 3.86 -4.34
C ILE A 63 7.15 3.49 -5.58
N VAL A 64 8.28 4.16 -5.81
CA VAL A 64 9.19 3.85 -6.91
C VAL A 64 9.68 2.41 -6.82
N SER A 65 10.14 1.99 -5.64
CA SER A 65 10.62 0.64 -5.40
C SER A 65 9.54 -0.41 -5.71
N GLY A 66 8.32 -0.23 -5.20
CA GLY A 66 7.19 -1.13 -5.45
C GLY A 66 6.84 -1.23 -6.94
N ASN A 67 6.75 -0.08 -7.63
CA ASN A 67 6.44 -0.02 -9.06
C ASN A 67 7.55 -0.63 -9.94
N ILE A 68 8.82 -0.42 -9.59
CA ILE A 68 9.95 -1.06 -10.27
C ILE A 68 9.85 -2.58 -10.15
N MET A 69 9.63 -3.06 -8.95
CA MET A 69 9.55 -4.48 -8.65
C MET A 69 8.34 -5.15 -9.33
N GLU A 70 7.21 -4.46 -9.41
CA GLU A 70 6.03 -4.92 -10.15
C GLU A 70 6.34 -5.07 -11.64
N LYS A 71 6.90 -4.03 -12.29
CA LYS A 71 7.29 -4.06 -13.70
C LYS A 71 8.41 -5.05 -13.98
N ALA A 72 9.26 -5.35 -13.01
CA ALA A 72 10.26 -6.42 -13.09
C ALA A 72 9.65 -7.84 -13.09
N GLY A 73 8.34 -7.99 -12.91
CA GLY A 73 7.65 -9.27 -12.97
C GLY A 73 7.75 -10.10 -11.70
N ILE A 74 7.98 -9.44 -10.55
CA ILE A 74 8.03 -10.09 -9.25
C ILE A 74 6.72 -10.77 -8.88
N SER A 75 5.58 -10.18 -9.24
CA SER A 75 4.26 -10.77 -9.00
C SER A 75 4.17 -12.18 -9.55
N GLU A 76 4.63 -12.42 -10.79
CA GLU A 76 4.65 -13.75 -11.41
C GLU A 76 5.56 -14.73 -10.65
N LYS A 77 6.73 -14.27 -10.19
CA LYS A 77 7.68 -15.12 -9.46
C LYS A 77 7.14 -15.54 -8.09
N LEU A 78 6.52 -14.62 -7.36
CA LEU A 78 5.86 -14.90 -6.10
C LEU A 78 4.67 -15.84 -6.26
N ILE A 79 3.83 -15.62 -7.29
CA ILE A 79 2.68 -16.48 -7.60
C ILE A 79 3.15 -17.90 -7.95
N ASN A 80 4.22 -18.05 -8.74
CA ASN A 80 4.77 -19.34 -9.10
C ASN A 80 5.31 -20.09 -7.88
N LEU A 81 6.05 -19.41 -7.00
CA LEU A 81 6.55 -19.99 -5.75
C LEU A 81 5.40 -20.43 -4.84
N ALA A 82 4.45 -19.54 -4.57
CA ALA A 82 3.32 -19.85 -3.71
C ALA A 82 2.46 -20.98 -4.31
N SER A 83 2.25 -20.99 -5.65
CA SER A 83 1.54 -22.05 -6.34
C SER A 83 2.26 -23.40 -6.24
N ALA A 84 3.58 -23.43 -6.34
CA ALA A 84 4.37 -24.65 -6.17
C ALA A 84 4.30 -25.19 -4.73
N CYS A 85 4.17 -24.31 -3.73
CA CYS A 85 4.07 -24.69 -2.32
C CYS A 85 2.66 -25.14 -1.92
N VAL A 86 1.65 -24.32 -2.21
CA VAL A 86 0.28 -24.51 -1.70
C VAL A 86 -0.80 -24.70 -2.78
N GLY A 87 -0.46 -24.59 -4.04
CA GLY A 87 -1.42 -24.65 -5.15
C GLY A 87 -2.16 -25.97 -5.30
N HIS A 88 -1.64 -27.06 -4.75
CA HIS A 88 -2.22 -28.41 -4.79
C HIS A 88 -3.34 -28.62 -3.76
N PHE A 89 -3.51 -27.72 -2.79
CA PHE A 89 -4.64 -27.80 -1.84
C PHE A 89 -5.97 -27.42 -2.53
N ARG A 90 -7.08 -27.86 -1.95
CA ARG A 90 -8.43 -27.53 -2.44
C ARG A 90 -8.68 -26.01 -2.51
N SER A 91 -8.16 -25.25 -1.54
CA SER A 91 -8.15 -23.79 -1.50
C SER A 91 -6.88 -23.17 -2.12
N GLY A 92 -6.16 -23.93 -2.97
CA GLY A 92 -4.80 -23.60 -3.38
C GLY A 92 -4.63 -22.18 -3.92
N LEU A 93 -5.41 -21.77 -4.94
CA LEU A 93 -5.30 -20.43 -5.50
C LEU A 93 -5.76 -19.33 -4.52
N ALA A 94 -6.72 -19.61 -3.64
CA ALA A 94 -7.10 -18.67 -2.60
C ALA A 94 -5.97 -18.46 -1.57
N LEU A 95 -5.29 -19.53 -1.17
CA LEU A 95 -4.11 -19.45 -0.30
C LEU A 95 -2.94 -18.73 -1.00
N VAL A 96 -2.72 -19.02 -2.30
CA VAL A 96 -1.73 -18.31 -3.12
C VAL A 96 -2.02 -16.81 -3.11
N THR A 97 -3.28 -16.41 -3.28
CA THR A 97 -3.68 -15.00 -3.25
C THR A 97 -3.29 -14.33 -1.92
N VAL A 98 -3.61 -14.95 -0.80
CA VAL A 98 -3.30 -14.38 0.53
C VAL A 98 -1.79 -14.32 0.76
N ILE A 99 -1.06 -15.40 0.48
CA ILE A 99 0.39 -15.45 0.67
C ILE A 99 1.11 -14.44 -0.22
N CYS A 100 0.76 -14.38 -1.51
CA CYS A 100 1.34 -13.41 -2.43
C CYS A 100 1.03 -11.96 -2.00
N SER A 101 -0.19 -11.70 -1.51
CA SER A 101 -0.55 -10.38 -1.00
C SER A 101 0.28 -9.99 0.23
N CYS A 102 0.56 -10.91 1.14
CA CYS A 102 1.43 -10.63 2.29
C CYS A 102 2.86 -10.26 1.84
N PHE A 103 3.44 -11.02 0.91
CA PHE A 103 4.79 -10.72 0.40
C PHE A 103 4.82 -9.46 -0.44
N PHE A 104 3.84 -9.25 -1.32
CA PHE A 104 3.78 -8.06 -2.16
C PHE A 104 3.51 -6.80 -1.32
N ALA A 105 2.69 -6.91 -0.28
CA ALA A 105 2.48 -5.87 0.72
C ALA A 105 3.80 -5.41 1.34
N ALA A 106 4.64 -6.36 1.74
CA ALA A 106 5.97 -6.09 2.33
C ALA A 106 6.98 -5.48 1.34
N ILE A 107 6.61 -5.32 0.08
CA ILE A 107 7.42 -4.67 -0.97
C ILE A 107 6.82 -3.32 -1.33
N SER A 108 5.51 -3.28 -1.64
CA SER A 108 4.83 -2.10 -2.17
C SER A 108 4.36 -1.11 -1.11
N GLY A 109 4.03 -1.60 0.09
CA GLY A 109 3.47 -0.78 1.17
C GLY A 109 2.11 -0.14 0.86
N SER A 110 1.41 -0.63 -0.18
CA SER A 110 0.17 -0.04 -0.70
C SER A 110 -0.87 -1.13 -1.00
N GLY A 111 -2.04 -1.01 -0.37
CA GLY A 111 -3.17 -1.91 -0.63
C GLY A 111 -3.65 -1.86 -2.08
N PRO A 112 -3.97 -0.67 -2.64
CA PRO A 112 -4.38 -0.55 -4.04
C PRO A 112 -3.36 -1.10 -5.04
N ALA A 113 -2.07 -0.86 -4.83
CA ALA A 113 -1.01 -1.41 -5.68
C ALA A 113 -0.98 -2.95 -5.61
N THR A 114 -1.14 -3.53 -4.42
CA THR A 114 -1.22 -4.98 -4.23
C THR A 114 -2.41 -5.58 -5.00
N VAL A 115 -3.58 -4.95 -4.93
CA VAL A 115 -4.78 -5.39 -5.67
C VAL A 115 -4.58 -5.27 -7.17
N ALA A 116 -4.01 -4.18 -7.66
CA ALA A 116 -3.76 -3.97 -9.07
C ALA A 116 -2.77 -5.01 -9.64
N ALA A 117 -1.62 -5.19 -8.96
CA ALA A 117 -0.56 -6.08 -9.43
C ALA A 117 -0.96 -7.57 -9.41
N LEU A 118 -1.60 -8.02 -8.34
CA LEU A 118 -1.94 -9.44 -8.17
C LEU A 118 -3.33 -9.77 -8.71
N GLY A 119 -4.28 -8.83 -8.64
CA GLY A 119 -5.67 -9.06 -9.03
C GLY A 119 -5.83 -9.33 -10.53
N THR A 120 -5.06 -8.65 -11.37
CA THR A 120 -5.06 -8.85 -12.82
C THR A 120 -4.64 -10.28 -13.23
N ILE A 121 -3.85 -10.95 -12.40
CA ILE A 121 -3.35 -12.32 -12.67
C ILE A 121 -4.21 -13.34 -11.91
N LEU A 122 -4.45 -13.13 -10.63
CA LEU A 122 -5.04 -14.13 -9.74
C LEU A 122 -6.57 -14.25 -9.90
N ILE A 123 -7.31 -13.15 -10.14
CA ILE A 123 -8.76 -13.23 -10.31
C ILE A 123 -9.14 -14.05 -11.53
N PRO A 124 -8.56 -13.81 -12.74
CA PRO A 124 -8.82 -14.67 -13.89
C PRO A 124 -8.37 -16.12 -13.68
N ALA A 125 -7.22 -16.35 -13.03
CA ALA A 125 -6.72 -17.69 -12.74
C ALA A 125 -7.65 -18.46 -11.79
N MET A 126 -8.22 -17.78 -10.79
CA MET A 126 -9.22 -18.37 -9.89
C MET A 126 -10.51 -18.70 -10.65
N ALA A 127 -11.01 -17.79 -11.48
CA ALA A 127 -12.19 -18.05 -12.32
C ALA A 127 -12.02 -19.26 -13.23
N ALA A 128 -10.87 -19.38 -13.89
CA ALA A 128 -10.54 -20.54 -14.74
C ALA A 128 -10.44 -21.86 -13.96
N ALA A 129 -10.11 -21.80 -12.66
CA ALA A 129 -10.06 -22.94 -11.76
C ALA A 129 -11.44 -23.30 -11.14
N GLY A 130 -12.51 -22.55 -11.43
CA GLY A 130 -13.86 -22.83 -10.97
C GLY A 130 -14.29 -22.01 -9.73
N TYR A 131 -13.50 -21.04 -9.30
CA TYR A 131 -13.94 -20.12 -8.25
C TYR A 131 -14.93 -19.09 -8.81
N PRO A 132 -15.99 -18.70 -8.09
CA PRO A 132 -16.81 -17.55 -8.47
C PRO A 132 -15.96 -16.28 -8.58
N ILE A 133 -16.17 -15.50 -9.64
CA ILE A 133 -15.42 -14.23 -9.85
C ILE A 133 -15.61 -13.28 -8.66
N SER A 134 -16.84 -13.21 -8.11
CA SER A 134 -17.15 -12.43 -6.93
C SER A 134 -16.33 -12.82 -5.70
N PHE A 135 -16.09 -14.13 -5.50
CA PHE A 135 -15.23 -14.61 -4.43
C PHE A 135 -13.77 -14.19 -4.65
N GLY A 136 -13.25 -14.38 -5.89
CA GLY A 136 -11.89 -13.97 -6.24
C GLY A 136 -11.66 -12.48 -6.04
N ALA A 137 -12.61 -11.65 -6.48
CA ALA A 137 -12.55 -10.19 -6.32
C ALA A 137 -12.64 -9.78 -4.84
N ALA A 138 -13.56 -10.36 -4.07
CA ALA A 138 -13.70 -10.08 -2.64
C ALA A 138 -12.45 -10.49 -1.84
N LEU A 139 -11.90 -11.68 -2.13
CA LEU A 139 -10.68 -12.15 -1.48
C LEU A 139 -9.50 -11.25 -1.81
N MET A 140 -9.35 -10.83 -3.08
CA MET A 140 -8.27 -9.95 -3.51
C MET A 140 -8.38 -8.57 -2.85
N ALA A 141 -9.60 -8.01 -2.74
CA ALA A 141 -9.84 -6.75 -2.05
C ALA A 141 -9.48 -6.85 -0.56
N ALA A 142 -9.92 -7.91 0.13
CA ALA A 142 -9.59 -8.15 1.52
C ALA A 142 -8.08 -8.40 1.74
N ALA A 143 -7.45 -9.17 0.86
CA ALA A 143 -6.01 -9.43 0.92
C ALA A 143 -5.19 -8.18 0.60
N GLY A 144 -5.68 -7.29 -0.26
CA GLY A 144 -5.06 -5.99 -0.53
C GLY A 144 -4.98 -5.09 0.70
N ALA A 145 -5.95 -5.17 1.63
CA ALA A 145 -5.91 -4.42 2.88
C ALA A 145 -4.70 -4.78 3.76
N ILE A 146 -4.13 -5.98 3.61
CA ILE A 146 -2.87 -6.36 4.27
C ILE A 146 -1.73 -5.42 3.88
N GLY A 147 -1.74 -4.88 2.65
CA GLY A 147 -0.75 -3.95 2.13
C GLY A 147 -0.67 -2.62 2.87
N VAL A 148 -1.68 -2.28 3.66
CA VAL A 148 -1.68 -1.09 4.51
C VAL A 148 -1.04 -1.38 5.89
N ILE A 149 -1.04 -2.65 6.32
CA ILE A 149 -0.66 -3.06 7.69
C ILE A 149 0.73 -3.68 7.72
N ILE A 150 1.05 -4.60 6.78
CA ILE A 150 2.40 -5.20 6.71
C ILE A 150 3.41 -4.14 6.29
N PRO A 151 4.49 -3.91 7.06
CA PRO A 151 5.51 -2.94 6.70
C PRO A 151 6.39 -3.41 5.51
N PRO A 152 6.95 -2.44 4.74
CA PRO A 152 6.75 -1.00 4.89
C PRO A 152 5.34 -0.56 4.49
N SER A 153 4.79 0.47 5.15
CA SER A 153 3.45 0.97 4.88
C SER A 153 3.47 2.49 4.70
N VAL A 154 2.98 2.96 3.55
CA VAL A 154 2.85 4.40 3.27
C VAL A 154 1.94 5.07 4.30
N THR A 155 0.87 4.40 4.71
CA THR A 155 -0.07 4.90 5.72
C THR A 155 0.61 5.12 7.07
N PHE A 156 1.49 4.21 7.50
CA PHE A 156 2.24 4.37 8.74
C PHE A 156 3.25 5.53 8.66
N ILE A 157 3.86 5.76 7.49
CA ILE A 157 4.75 6.91 7.30
C ILE A 157 3.98 8.21 7.43
N VAL A 158 2.82 8.33 6.76
CA VAL A 158 1.94 9.51 6.85
C VAL A 158 1.49 9.73 8.29
N TYR A 159 0.95 8.71 8.94
CA TYR A 159 0.50 8.82 10.33
C TYR A 159 1.65 9.20 11.28
N GLY A 160 2.80 8.54 11.18
CA GLY A 160 3.97 8.85 11.99
C GLY A 160 4.47 10.28 11.76
N SER A 161 4.40 10.78 10.53
CA SER A 161 4.78 12.15 10.21
C SER A 161 3.85 13.18 10.85
N ILE A 162 2.56 12.89 11.01
CA ILE A 162 1.57 13.78 11.59
C ILE A 162 1.61 13.70 13.13
N SER A 163 1.61 12.48 13.68
CA SER A 163 1.53 12.22 15.11
C SER A 163 2.86 12.40 15.87
N GLY A 164 3.98 12.47 15.14
CA GLY A 164 5.32 12.45 15.75
C GLY A 164 5.77 11.06 16.23
N ALA A 165 4.97 10.01 15.98
CA ALA A 165 5.33 8.64 16.34
C ALA A 165 6.48 8.12 15.45
N SER A 166 7.35 7.29 16.02
CA SER A 166 8.45 6.69 15.27
C SER A 166 7.93 5.73 14.21
N VAL A 167 8.17 6.02 12.94
CA VAL A 167 7.79 5.17 11.79
C VAL A 167 8.38 3.77 11.92
N GLY A 168 9.63 3.62 12.37
CA GLY A 168 10.25 2.31 12.59
C GLY A 168 9.52 1.49 13.65
N ARG A 169 9.10 2.10 14.77
CA ARG A 169 8.29 1.43 15.80
C ARG A 169 6.90 1.05 15.29
N MET A 170 6.29 1.89 14.47
CA MET A 170 5.01 1.57 13.84
C MET A 170 5.13 0.41 12.86
N PHE A 171 6.23 0.33 12.11
CA PHE A 171 6.53 -0.82 11.27
C PHE A 171 6.64 -2.12 12.09
N MET A 172 7.35 -2.09 13.22
CA MET A 172 7.40 -3.25 14.13
C MET A 172 6.00 -3.65 14.63
N ALA A 173 5.19 -2.67 15.03
CA ALA A 173 3.84 -2.92 15.53
C ALA A 173 2.91 -3.51 14.46
N GLY A 174 3.11 -3.21 13.18
CA GLY A 174 2.28 -3.69 12.07
C GLY A 174 2.54 -5.16 11.67
N VAL A 175 3.71 -5.73 12.00
CA VAL A 175 4.07 -7.11 11.58
C VAL A 175 3.09 -8.14 12.14
N ILE A 176 2.86 -8.12 13.45
CA ILE A 176 2.02 -9.12 14.12
C ILE A 176 0.55 -9.03 13.63
N PRO A 177 -0.11 -7.85 13.65
CA PRO A 177 -1.46 -7.72 13.13
C PRO A 177 -1.59 -8.09 11.64
N GLY A 178 -0.60 -7.73 10.83
CA GLY A 178 -0.58 -8.08 9.42
C GLY A 178 -0.51 -9.59 9.17
N ILE A 179 0.34 -10.30 9.91
CA ILE A 179 0.43 -11.77 9.85
C ILE A 179 -0.88 -12.41 10.36
N MET A 180 -1.44 -11.91 11.47
CA MET A 180 -2.72 -12.40 11.99
C MET A 180 -3.84 -12.25 10.97
N MET A 181 -3.90 -11.11 10.29
CA MET A 181 -4.89 -10.86 9.23
C MET A 181 -4.70 -11.81 8.04
N GLY A 182 -3.45 -12.05 7.62
CA GLY A 182 -3.13 -13.05 6.60
C GLY A 182 -3.57 -14.45 6.98
N ILE A 183 -3.30 -14.89 8.22
CA ILE A 183 -3.73 -16.19 8.74
C ILE A 183 -5.27 -16.27 8.78
N ALA A 184 -5.93 -15.24 9.28
CA ALA A 184 -7.41 -15.21 9.36
C ALA A 184 -8.04 -15.31 7.96
N LEU A 185 -7.52 -14.57 6.97
CA LEU A 185 -7.97 -14.66 5.58
C LEU A 185 -7.70 -16.03 4.95
N ALA A 186 -6.56 -16.64 5.25
CA ALA A 186 -6.24 -17.99 4.80
C ALA A 186 -7.24 -19.01 5.37
N ILE A 187 -7.52 -18.97 6.68
CA ILE A 187 -8.50 -19.84 7.32
C ILE A 187 -9.90 -19.61 6.74
N CYS A 188 -10.33 -18.36 6.62
CA CYS A 188 -11.62 -17.99 6.03
C CYS A 188 -11.74 -18.54 4.60
N SER A 189 -10.70 -18.37 3.79
CA SER A 189 -10.64 -18.90 2.42
C SER A 189 -10.76 -20.41 2.37
N MET A 190 -10.09 -21.13 3.28
CA MET A 190 -10.17 -22.59 3.39
C MET A 190 -11.59 -23.06 3.75
N ILE A 191 -12.28 -22.34 4.63
CA ILE A 191 -13.65 -22.67 5.04
C ILE A 191 -14.63 -22.44 3.89
N LEU A 192 -14.56 -21.26 3.26
CA LEU A 192 -15.48 -20.87 2.18
C LEU A 192 -15.34 -21.75 0.93
N THR A 193 -14.12 -22.15 0.61
CA THR A 193 -13.85 -22.98 -0.60
C THR A 193 -14.16 -24.46 -0.42
N LYS A 194 -14.45 -24.92 0.80
CA LYS A 194 -14.75 -26.32 1.11
C LYS A 194 -15.90 -26.92 0.27
N LYS A 195 -16.90 -26.10 -0.07
CA LYS A 195 -18.10 -26.51 -0.83
C LYS A 195 -18.04 -26.16 -2.30
N MET A 196 -16.95 -25.53 -2.78
CA MET A 196 -16.81 -25.14 -4.17
C MET A 196 -16.25 -26.32 -4.99
N ASP A 197 -16.75 -26.47 -6.22
CA ASP A 197 -16.21 -27.45 -7.17
C ASP A 197 -15.02 -26.83 -7.93
N ILE A 198 -13.82 -27.07 -7.40
CA ILE A 198 -12.59 -26.42 -7.85
C ILE A 198 -11.68 -27.47 -8.48
N LYS A 199 -11.14 -27.15 -9.65
CA LYS A 199 -10.13 -27.97 -10.33
C LYS A 199 -8.83 -27.96 -9.54
N LEU A 200 -8.44 -29.12 -9.00
CA LEU A 200 -7.20 -29.28 -8.26
C LEU A 200 -5.99 -29.26 -9.21
N ARG A 201 -4.94 -28.61 -8.79
CA ARG A 201 -3.64 -28.66 -9.47
C ARG A 201 -2.83 -29.85 -8.95
N PRO A 202 -2.03 -30.52 -9.81
CA PRO A 202 -1.11 -31.56 -9.35
C PRO A 202 -0.08 -30.96 -8.38
N ARG A 203 0.41 -31.79 -7.46
CA ARG A 203 1.44 -31.37 -6.51
C ARG A 203 2.76 -31.17 -7.25
N ALA A 204 3.35 -30.00 -7.12
CA ALA A 204 4.66 -29.69 -7.68
C ALA A 204 5.73 -30.59 -7.06
N SER A 205 6.68 -31.05 -7.87
CA SER A 205 7.85 -31.81 -7.44
C SER A 205 8.78 -30.97 -6.57
N SER A 206 9.66 -31.62 -5.82
CA SER A 206 10.67 -30.91 -5.01
C SER A 206 11.61 -30.07 -5.89
N HIS A 207 11.91 -30.54 -7.10
CA HIS A 207 12.72 -29.82 -8.07
C HIS A 207 12.01 -28.53 -8.55
N GLU A 208 10.72 -28.60 -8.91
CA GLU A 208 9.93 -27.42 -9.34
C GLU A 208 9.83 -26.39 -8.22
N ARG A 209 9.64 -26.81 -6.98
CA ARG A 209 9.65 -25.91 -5.82
C ARG A 209 10.99 -25.21 -5.64
N TRP A 210 12.09 -25.95 -5.80
CA TRP A 210 13.43 -25.40 -5.69
C TRP A 210 13.73 -24.39 -6.80
N VAL A 211 13.33 -24.67 -8.02
CA VAL A 211 13.45 -23.74 -9.15
C VAL A 211 12.62 -22.48 -8.89
N ALA A 212 11.36 -22.62 -8.49
CA ALA A 212 10.49 -21.49 -8.18
C ALA A 212 11.05 -20.64 -7.02
N PHE A 213 11.66 -21.26 -6.00
CA PHE A 213 12.32 -20.56 -4.91
C PHE A 213 13.54 -19.78 -5.40
N LYS A 214 14.42 -20.39 -6.20
CA LYS A 214 15.57 -19.69 -6.80
C LYS A 214 15.17 -18.49 -7.64
N ASP A 215 14.09 -18.63 -8.39
CA ASP A 215 13.55 -17.55 -9.22
C ASP A 215 12.97 -16.40 -8.39
N ALA A 216 12.38 -16.70 -7.23
CA ALA A 216 11.74 -15.72 -6.35
C ALA A 216 12.69 -15.16 -5.27
N ILE A 217 13.89 -15.71 -5.10
CA ILE A 217 14.81 -15.33 -3.99
C ILE A 217 15.08 -13.84 -3.92
N TRP A 218 15.30 -13.22 -5.09
CA TRP A 218 15.58 -11.79 -5.19
C TRP A 218 14.38 -10.92 -4.78
N ALA A 219 13.16 -11.40 -5.04
CA ALA A 219 11.94 -10.76 -4.55
C ALA A 219 11.80 -10.90 -3.03
N LEU A 220 12.09 -12.09 -2.49
CA LEU A 220 12.00 -12.37 -1.06
C LEU A 220 13.06 -11.66 -0.23
N LEU A 221 14.22 -11.37 -0.81
CA LEU A 221 15.29 -10.62 -0.14
C LEU A 221 14.92 -9.16 0.12
N MET A 222 14.03 -8.57 -0.67
CA MET A 222 13.67 -7.16 -0.51
C MET A 222 13.04 -6.82 0.85
N PRO A 223 11.97 -7.50 1.30
CA PRO A 223 11.47 -7.29 2.66
C PRO A 223 12.53 -7.56 3.75
N VAL A 224 13.40 -8.54 3.54
CA VAL A 224 14.48 -8.86 4.48
C VAL A 224 15.48 -7.71 4.58
N ILE A 225 15.88 -7.12 3.45
CA ILE A 225 16.79 -5.95 3.43
C ILE A 225 16.14 -4.76 4.13
N ILE A 226 14.88 -4.45 3.80
CA ILE A 226 14.17 -3.32 4.38
C ILE A 226 13.98 -3.49 5.89
N LEU A 227 13.30 -4.56 6.29
CA LEU A 227 12.93 -4.77 7.68
C LEU A 227 14.15 -5.15 8.54
N GLY A 228 15.05 -5.98 8.00
CA GLY A 228 16.30 -6.33 8.67
C GLY A 228 17.18 -5.10 8.90
N GLY A 229 17.29 -4.20 7.92
CA GLY A 229 18.04 -2.97 8.03
C GLY A 229 17.45 -1.99 9.05
N ILE A 230 16.11 -1.82 9.05
CA ILE A 230 15.41 -0.94 10.00
C ILE A 230 15.48 -1.51 11.42
N TYR A 231 15.17 -2.80 11.61
CA TYR A 231 15.12 -3.42 12.94
C TYR A 231 16.51 -3.69 13.51
N GLY A 232 17.49 -3.89 12.63
CA GLY A 232 18.91 -3.96 13.01
C GLY A 232 19.54 -2.62 13.34
N GLY A 233 18.79 -1.49 13.19
CA GLY A 233 19.29 -0.15 13.45
C GLY A 233 20.33 0.35 12.45
N ILE A 234 20.46 -0.33 11.29
CA ILE A 234 21.42 0.04 10.23
C ILE A 234 20.85 1.20 9.38
N PHE A 235 19.54 1.19 9.14
CA PHE A 235 18.84 2.17 8.30
C PHE A 235 17.68 2.82 9.05
N THR A 236 17.50 4.11 8.83
CA THR A 236 16.22 4.79 9.05
C THR A 236 15.19 4.32 8.00
N PRO A 237 13.88 4.48 8.25
CA PRO A 237 12.86 4.15 7.24
C PRO A 237 13.07 4.83 5.89
N THR A 238 13.58 6.07 5.88
CA THR A 238 13.86 6.84 4.66
C THR A 238 15.06 6.26 3.89
N GLU A 239 16.14 5.90 4.59
CA GLU A 239 17.29 5.25 3.98
C GLU A 239 16.96 3.86 3.46
N ALA A 240 16.18 3.08 4.23
CA ALA A 240 15.71 1.77 3.77
C ALA A 240 14.86 1.86 2.50
N ALA A 241 14.02 2.92 2.38
CA ALA A 241 13.23 3.19 1.18
C ALA A 241 14.14 3.50 -0.03
N ALA A 242 15.17 4.33 0.15
CA ALA A 242 16.13 4.62 -0.92
C ALA A 242 16.93 3.37 -1.33
N VAL A 243 17.41 2.59 -0.36
CA VAL A 243 18.10 1.31 -0.61
C VAL A 243 17.19 0.34 -1.36
N SER A 244 15.91 0.25 -1.00
CA SER A 244 14.94 -0.62 -1.67
C SER A 244 14.70 -0.22 -3.14
N ALA A 245 14.67 1.09 -3.44
CA ALA A 245 14.53 1.57 -4.82
C ALA A 245 15.74 1.20 -5.67
N VAL A 246 16.96 1.38 -5.13
CA VAL A 246 18.21 0.98 -5.80
C VAL A 246 18.27 -0.54 -5.98
N TYR A 247 17.95 -1.30 -4.94
CA TYR A 247 17.89 -2.76 -5.02
C TYR A 247 16.88 -3.24 -6.07
N GLY A 248 15.67 -2.67 -6.08
CA GLY A 248 14.65 -2.98 -7.08
C GLY A 248 15.13 -2.72 -8.50
N LEU A 249 15.85 -1.61 -8.72
CA LEU A 249 16.43 -1.27 -10.02
C LEU A 249 17.48 -2.31 -10.44
N ILE A 250 18.40 -2.68 -9.55
CA ILE A 250 19.42 -3.70 -9.80
C ILE A 250 18.77 -5.02 -10.19
N VAL A 251 17.78 -5.47 -9.41
CA VAL A 251 17.07 -6.73 -9.68
C VAL A 251 16.30 -6.67 -11.00
N GLY A 252 15.57 -5.58 -11.26
CA GLY A 252 14.75 -5.43 -12.45
C GLY A 252 15.55 -5.35 -13.74
N VAL A 253 16.67 -4.61 -13.73
CA VAL A 253 17.49 -4.38 -14.92
C VAL A 253 18.50 -5.52 -15.16
N PHE A 254 19.26 -5.92 -14.13
CA PHE A 254 20.39 -6.83 -14.32
C PHE A 254 20.04 -8.30 -14.07
N ILE A 255 19.15 -8.59 -13.12
CA ILE A 255 18.83 -9.97 -12.76
C ILE A 255 17.65 -10.51 -13.56
N TYR A 256 16.50 -9.84 -13.48
CA TYR A 256 15.31 -10.26 -14.22
C TYR A 256 15.30 -9.79 -15.68
N ARG A 257 16.08 -8.75 -16.00
CA ARG A 257 16.24 -8.21 -17.36
C ARG A 257 14.91 -7.89 -18.06
N LYS A 258 13.88 -7.57 -17.29
CA LYS A 258 12.53 -7.24 -17.80
C LYS A 258 12.31 -5.73 -17.94
N MET A 259 13.25 -4.89 -17.47
CA MET A 259 13.07 -3.44 -17.47
C MET A 259 14.01 -2.79 -18.49
N ARG A 260 13.42 -2.14 -19.49
CA ARG A 260 14.13 -1.29 -20.46
C ARG A 260 14.20 0.15 -19.94
N PHE A 261 15.15 0.93 -20.44
CA PHE A 261 15.33 2.33 -19.99
C PHE A 261 14.05 3.18 -20.14
N GLY A 262 13.32 3.04 -21.25
CA GLY A 262 12.05 3.76 -21.44
C GLY A 262 10.95 3.34 -20.44
N GLU A 263 10.92 2.08 -20.03
CA GLU A 263 9.98 1.57 -19.01
C GLU A 263 10.37 2.07 -17.62
N PHE A 264 11.66 2.19 -17.34
CA PHE A 264 12.15 2.80 -16.11
C PHE A 264 11.72 4.26 -15.99
N ILE A 265 11.89 5.07 -17.03
CA ILE A 265 11.45 6.48 -17.01
C ILE A 265 9.94 6.59 -16.80
N ARG A 266 9.14 5.77 -17.49
CA ARG A 266 7.69 5.72 -17.27
C ARG A 266 7.35 5.32 -15.82
N CYS A 267 8.06 4.34 -15.26
CA CYS A 267 7.89 3.91 -13.89
C CYS A 267 8.14 5.06 -12.91
N ILE A 268 9.18 5.85 -13.12
CA ILE A 268 9.45 7.04 -12.30
C ILE A 268 8.32 8.06 -12.43
N VAL A 269 7.88 8.39 -13.66
CA VAL A 269 6.79 9.35 -13.89
C VAL A 269 5.48 8.89 -13.21
N ASP A 270 5.09 7.63 -13.40
CA ASP A 270 3.91 7.04 -12.77
C ASP A 270 4.01 7.09 -11.24
N SER A 271 5.19 6.79 -10.69
CA SER A 271 5.45 6.83 -9.26
C SER A 271 5.37 8.25 -8.69
N MET A 272 5.88 9.24 -9.44
CA MET A 272 5.80 10.64 -9.02
C MET A 272 4.36 11.16 -9.08
N ALA A 273 3.55 10.73 -10.06
CA ALA A 273 2.14 11.05 -10.11
C ALA A 273 1.38 10.47 -8.90
N GLN A 274 1.63 9.21 -8.54
CA GLN A 274 1.05 8.59 -7.35
C GLN A 274 1.49 9.30 -6.06
N ASN A 275 2.77 9.63 -5.94
CA ASN A 275 3.28 10.39 -4.80
C ASN A 275 2.63 11.79 -4.70
N GLY A 276 2.46 12.48 -5.84
CA GLY A 276 1.77 13.77 -5.89
C GLY A 276 0.34 13.69 -5.37
N GLN A 277 -0.41 12.63 -5.73
CA GLN A 277 -1.75 12.41 -5.20
C GLN A 277 -1.76 12.22 -3.68
N VAL A 278 -0.85 11.41 -3.13
CA VAL A 278 -0.75 11.18 -1.68
C VAL A 278 -0.42 12.48 -0.95
N LEU A 279 0.57 13.23 -1.42
CA LEU A 279 0.96 14.50 -0.81
C LEU A 279 -0.14 15.55 -0.91
N PHE A 280 -0.87 15.61 -2.03
CA PHE A 280 -1.97 16.55 -2.21
C PHE A 280 -3.13 16.29 -1.24
N VAL A 281 -3.52 15.02 -1.09
CA VAL A 281 -4.52 14.63 -0.07
C VAL A 281 -4.05 15.00 1.33
N MET A 282 -2.77 14.76 1.63
CA MET A 282 -2.19 15.06 2.94
C MET A 282 -2.19 16.56 3.24
N ILE A 283 -1.84 17.41 2.26
CA ILE A 283 -1.90 18.88 2.40
C ILE A 283 -3.34 19.31 2.70
N CYS A 284 -4.30 18.87 1.92
CA CYS A 284 -5.70 19.24 2.11
C CYS A 284 -6.25 18.76 3.47
N ALA A 285 -5.88 17.54 3.88
CA ALA A 285 -6.25 17.01 5.20
C ALA A 285 -5.62 17.81 6.34
N ALA A 286 -4.37 18.23 6.19
CA ALA A 286 -3.69 19.07 7.18
C ALA A 286 -4.33 20.45 7.31
N LEU A 287 -4.71 21.08 6.21
CA LEU A 287 -5.45 22.35 6.22
C LEU A 287 -6.82 22.20 6.89
N PHE A 288 -7.52 21.11 6.60
CA PHE A 288 -8.80 20.80 7.22
C PHE A 288 -8.64 20.61 8.75
N ALA A 289 -7.66 19.80 9.16
CA ALA A 289 -7.36 19.56 10.57
C ALA A 289 -6.95 20.84 11.31
N TRP A 290 -6.15 21.70 10.65
CA TRP A 290 -5.80 23.01 11.20
C TRP A 290 -7.04 23.87 11.43
N MET A 291 -7.98 23.92 10.49
CA MET A 291 -9.24 24.66 10.65
C MET A 291 -10.11 24.08 11.78
N VAL A 292 -10.20 22.76 11.92
CA VAL A 292 -10.90 22.11 13.04
C VAL A 292 -10.32 22.55 14.38
N ALA A 293 -8.99 22.62 14.47
CA ALA A 293 -8.31 23.08 15.68
C ALA A 293 -8.51 24.58 15.92
N ALA A 294 -8.37 25.42 14.87
CA ALA A 294 -8.49 26.87 14.95
C ALA A 294 -9.91 27.34 15.33
N THR A 295 -10.94 26.61 14.91
CA THR A 295 -12.35 26.89 15.27
C THR A 295 -12.75 26.40 16.66
N GLY A 296 -11.83 25.78 17.42
CA GLY A 296 -12.09 25.26 18.77
C GLY A 296 -13.02 24.06 18.84
N MET A 297 -13.32 23.41 17.71
CA MET A 297 -14.23 22.25 17.65
C MET A 297 -13.70 21.04 18.42
N THR A 298 -12.40 20.90 18.56
CA THR A 298 -11.76 19.85 19.37
C THR A 298 -12.24 19.87 20.83
N THR A 299 -12.54 21.04 21.37
CA THR A 299 -13.06 21.19 22.77
C THR A 299 -14.57 21.02 22.87
N THR A 300 -15.29 21.06 21.74
CA THR A 300 -16.75 20.92 21.72
C THR A 300 -17.20 19.46 21.47
N ILE A 301 -16.34 18.67 20.82
CA ILE A 301 -16.62 17.27 20.45
C ILE A 301 -15.99 16.28 21.46
N GLY A 302 -14.94 16.68 22.19
CA GLY A 302 -14.32 15.91 23.26
C GLY A 302 -14.90 16.24 24.61
#